data_e22e62ec65941c8a839809697f962fa1
#
_entry.id   e22e62ec65941c8a839809697f962fa1
#
_cell.length_a   1.000
_cell.length_b   1.000
_cell.length_c   1.000
_cell.angle_alpha   90.00
_cell.angle_beta   90.00
_cell.angle_gamma   90.00
#
_symmetry.space_group_name_H-M   'P 1'
#
loop_
_entity.id
_entity.type
_entity.pdbx_description
1 polymer ?
#
loop_
_entity_poly.entity_id
_entity_poly.type
_entity_poly.pdbx_seq_one_letter_code
_entity_poly.pdbx_strand_id
1 'polypeptide(L)'
;SGGHDILWYVHSRNIPDFPLKDRVKWTDSIQKIYDYSPEAIFVPCNIVPYYLPGVKIQIFHGYAAEKKDHWVIRRYFDTYFTQGPFFTEGFSALAKKYKDFEVVETGWPRQDWIFQNLHTFDEEKSRLLQQHQREKLVLYAPTFSPSLTSLPHLKAGLDRLVQEKDILLLLKFHPLTRQEWTDEYREWA
;
A
#
# COMPACT_ATOMS: atom_id res chain seq x y z
N SER A 1 -6.74 7.01 21.26
CA SER A 1 -7.86 7.53 20.42
C SER A 1 -8.23 8.90 20.95
N GLY A 2 -8.16 9.94 20.13
CA GLY A 2 -8.44 11.33 20.54
C GLY A 2 -9.92 11.64 20.76
N GLY A 3 -10.68 10.71 21.39
CA GLY A 3 -12.10 10.90 21.69
C GLY A 3 -13.06 10.63 20.53
N HIS A 4 -12.56 10.15 19.39
CA HIS A 4 -13.41 9.81 18.23
C HIS A 4 -13.94 8.37 18.34
N ASP A 5 -15.23 8.17 18.02
CA ASP A 5 -15.80 6.84 17.80
C ASP A 5 -15.45 6.39 16.38
N ILE A 6 -14.83 5.23 16.21
CA ILE A 6 -14.33 4.74 14.93
C ILE A 6 -14.94 3.38 14.66
N LEU A 7 -15.57 3.24 13.49
CA LEU A 7 -16.06 1.97 12.97
C LEU A 7 -15.27 1.56 11.72
N TRP A 8 -14.66 0.39 11.77
CA TRP A 8 -13.96 -0.18 10.63
C TRP A 8 -14.92 -0.99 9.75
N TYR A 9 -14.92 -0.69 8.45
CA TYR A 9 -15.55 -1.56 7.47
C TYR A 9 -14.52 -2.50 6.85
N VAL A 10 -14.75 -3.80 6.99
CA VAL A 10 -13.85 -4.83 6.45
C VAL A 10 -14.68 -5.82 5.65
N HIS A 11 -14.44 -5.90 4.34
CA HIS A 11 -15.20 -6.82 3.50
C HIS A 11 -14.76 -8.26 3.76
N SER A 12 -15.60 -9.04 4.44
CA SER A 12 -15.31 -10.40 4.93
C SER A 12 -14.83 -11.38 3.87
N ARG A 13 -15.31 -11.24 2.63
CA ARG A 13 -14.88 -12.08 1.49
C ARG A 13 -13.40 -11.88 1.12
N ASN A 14 -12.86 -10.71 1.38
CA ASN A 14 -11.48 -10.36 1.04
C ASN A 14 -10.51 -10.62 2.20
N ILE A 15 -11.00 -10.57 3.44
CA ILE A 15 -10.21 -10.74 4.65
C ILE A 15 -11.01 -11.60 5.63
N PRO A 16 -11.03 -12.94 5.43
CA PRO A 16 -11.81 -13.85 6.26
C PRO A 16 -11.34 -13.89 7.73
N ASP A 17 -10.05 -13.57 7.97
CA ASP A 17 -9.49 -13.45 9.30
C ASP A 17 -8.89 -12.05 9.49
N PHE A 18 -9.76 -11.09 9.85
CA PHE A 18 -9.35 -9.72 10.10
C PHE A 18 -8.50 -9.62 11.39
N PRO A 19 -7.19 -9.29 11.29
CA PRO A 19 -6.25 -9.40 12.41
C PRO A 19 -6.58 -8.48 13.60
N LEU A 20 -7.37 -7.44 13.40
CA LEU A 20 -7.72 -6.48 14.44
C LEU A 20 -9.14 -6.67 15.00
N LYS A 21 -9.84 -7.75 14.64
CA LYS A 21 -11.25 -8.00 15.00
C LYS A 21 -11.56 -7.84 16.49
N ASP A 22 -10.60 -8.21 17.37
CA ASP A 22 -10.75 -8.16 18.81
C ASP A 22 -10.26 -6.84 19.43
N ARG A 23 -9.73 -5.93 18.60
CA ARG A 23 -9.10 -4.67 19.07
C ARG A 23 -9.82 -3.43 18.61
N VAL A 24 -10.68 -3.52 17.61
CA VAL A 24 -11.42 -2.39 17.02
C VAL A 24 -12.89 -2.74 16.83
N LYS A 25 -13.74 -1.72 16.86
CA LYS A 25 -15.14 -1.84 16.44
C LYS A 25 -15.19 -1.98 14.92
N TRP A 26 -15.78 -3.06 14.40
CA TRP A 26 -15.81 -3.32 12.97
C TRP A 26 -17.10 -3.94 12.47
N THR A 27 -17.32 -3.86 11.17
CA THR A 27 -18.46 -4.49 10.49
C THR A 27 -18.10 -4.85 9.05
N ASP A 28 -18.77 -5.85 8.48
CA ASP A 28 -18.77 -6.19 7.06
C ASP A 28 -20.09 -5.79 6.35
N SER A 29 -20.98 -5.12 7.06
CA SER A 29 -22.30 -4.70 6.59
C SER A 29 -22.31 -3.22 6.22
N ILE A 30 -22.62 -2.92 4.96
CA ILE A 30 -22.83 -1.55 4.48
C ILE A 30 -24.02 -0.89 5.19
N GLN A 31 -25.08 -1.66 5.49
CA GLN A 31 -26.24 -1.14 6.22
C GLN A 31 -25.84 -0.65 7.61
N LYS A 32 -24.97 -1.37 8.31
CA LYS A 32 -24.48 -0.93 9.62
C LYS A 32 -23.66 0.36 9.55
N ILE A 33 -22.95 0.62 8.45
CA ILE A 33 -22.26 1.91 8.24
C ILE A 33 -23.30 3.01 8.04
N TYR A 34 -24.33 2.74 7.22
CA TYR A 34 -25.40 3.71 7.00
C TYR A 34 -26.10 4.07 8.32
N ASP A 35 -26.46 3.08 9.14
CA ASP A 35 -27.13 3.26 10.45
C ASP A 35 -26.21 3.93 11.48
N TYR A 36 -24.90 3.69 11.38
CA TYR A 36 -23.88 4.35 12.23
C TYR A 36 -23.80 5.86 11.94
N SER A 37 -24.17 6.28 10.74
CA SER A 37 -24.23 7.68 10.29
C SER A 37 -22.91 8.44 10.57
N PRO A 38 -21.78 8.01 9.99
CA PRO A 38 -20.49 8.64 10.24
C PRO A 38 -20.45 10.09 9.76
N GLU A 39 -19.74 10.96 10.47
CA GLU A 39 -19.44 12.32 10.04
C GLU A 39 -18.45 12.32 8.86
N ALA A 40 -17.51 11.37 8.85
CA ALA A 40 -16.53 11.20 7.78
C ALA A 40 -16.22 9.73 7.50
N ILE A 41 -15.96 9.40 6.23
CA ILE A 41 -15.56 8.07 5.76
C ILE A 41 -14.21 8.16 5.07
N PHE A 42 -13.20 7.51 5.64
CA PHE A 42 -11.85 7.44 5.09
C PHE A 42 -11.70 6.19 4.22
N VAL A 43 -11.37 6.36 2.95
CA VAL A 43 -11.36 5.28 1.97
C VAL A 43 -9.99 5.17 1.27
N PRO A 44 -9.31 4.02 1.37
CA PRO A 44 -8.05 3.82 0.67
C PRO A 44 -8.22 3.48 -0.82
N CYS A 45 -9.42 3.02 -1.21
CA CYS A 45 -9.75 2.65 -2.59
C CYS A 45 -10.45 3.79 -3.33
N ASN A 46 -10.55 3.69 -4.65
CA ASN A 46 -11.08 4.74 -5.51
C ASN A 46 -12.61 4.64 -5.74
N ILE A 47 -13.31 3.92 -4.89
CA ILE A 47 -14.77 3.72 -4.95
C ILE A 47 -15.32 3.70 -3.53
N VAL A 48 -16.44 4.40 -3.33
CA VAL A 48 -17.24 4.37 -2.12
C VAL A 48 -18.72 4.48 -2.51
N PRO A 49 -19.65 3.81 -1.81
CA PRO A 49 -21.08 3.99 -2.07
C PRO A 49 -21.51 5.44 -1.82
N TYR A 50 -22.01 6.10 -2.86
CA TYR A 50 -22.34 7.53 -2.83
C TYR A 50 -23.44 7.88 -1.80
N TYR A 51 -24.33 6.93 -1.52
CA TYR A 51 -25.47 7.12 -0.61
C TYR A 51 -25.13 7.03 0.87
N LEU A 52 -23.90 6.65 1.24
CA LEU A 52 -23.49 6.64 2.63
C LEU A 52 -23.41 8.08 3.16
N PRO A 53 -23.86 8.34 4.41
CA PRO A 53 -23.76 9.66 5.01
C PRO A 53 -22.31 10.05 5.32
N GLY A 54 -22.09 11.33 5.56
CA GLY A 54 -20.79 11.89 5.93
C GLY A 54 -19.89 12.25 4.77
N VAL A 55 -18.83 12.99 5.08
CA VAL A 55 -17.80 13.43 4.12
C VAL A 55 -16.95 12.25 3.67
N LYS A 56 -16.79 12.04 2.38
CA LYS A 56 -15.97 10.95 1.82
C LYS A 56 -14.58 11.46 1.54
N ILE A 57 -13.60 10.87 2.20
CA ILE A 57 -12.20 11.27 2.13
C ILE A 57 -11.37 10.14 1.51
N GLN A 58 -10.75 10.44 0.37
CA GLN A 58 -9.79 9.53 -0.27
C GLN A 58 -8.45 9.65 0.44
N ILE A 59 -7.92 8.53 0.96
CA ILE A 59 -6.62 8.50 1.66
C ILE A 59 -5.55 7.69 0.93
N PHE A 60 -5.91 7.06 -0.19
CA PHE A 60 -5.06 6.18 -1.00
C PHE A 60 -4.48 4.97 -0.23
N HIS A 61 -3.89 4.02 -0.96
CA HIS A 61 -3.27 2.82 -0.38
C HIS A 61 -1.83 2.61 -0.89
N GLY A 62 -1.35 3.46 -1.78
CA GLY A 62 0.01 3.39 -2.33
C GLY A 62 0.34 4.56 -3.24
N TYR A 63 1.61 4.66 -3.60
CA TYR A 63 2.09 5.55 -4.65
C TYR A 63 1.82 4.90 -6.01
N ALA A 64 0.96 5.48 -6.80
CA ALA A 64 0.53 4.91 -8.08
C ALA A 64 0.51 5.98 -9.19
N ALA A 65 1.56 6.82 -9.24
CA ALA A 65 1.67 7.96 -10.15
C ALA A 65 1.52 7.56 -11.63
N GLU A 66 2.06 6.40 -12.03
CA GLU A 66 2.03 5.91 -13.40
C GLU A 66 0.69 5.27 -13.79
N LYS A 67 -0.16 4.97 -12.82
CA LYS A 67 -1.46 4.34 -13.08
C LYS A 67 -2.48 5.39 -13.47
N LYS A 68 -2.95 5.36 -14.70
CA LYS A 68 -3.98 6.29 -15.20
C LYS A 68 -5.23 6.32 -14.32
N ASP A 69 -5.63 5.16 -13.78
CA ASP A 69 -6.81 5.03 -12.90
C ASP A 69 -6.68 5.81 -11.59
N HIS A 70 -5.47 6.04 -11.12
CA HIS A 70 -5.18 6.84 -9.92
C HIS A 70 -5.68 8.29 -10.05
N TRP A 71 -5.60 8.84 -11.27
CA TRP A 71 -5.96 10.22 -11.59
C TRP A 71 -7.41 10.40 -12.06
N VAL A 72 -8.18 9.32 -12.12
CA VAL A 72 -9.58 9.37 -12.57
C VAL A 72 -10.48 9.89 -11.46
N ILE A 73 -11.05 11.07 -11.65
CA ILE A 73 -12.04 11.65 -10.73
C ILE A 73 -13.43 11.07 -11.01
N ARG A 74 -13.91 10.24 -10.08
CA ARG A 74 -15.23 9.58 -10.18
C ARG A 74 -16.33 10.34 -9.46
N ARG A 75 -16.01 11.46 -8.82
CA ARG A 75 -16.93 12.31 -8.05
C ARG A 75 -17.60 11.58 -6.88
N TYR A 76 -16.90 10.63 -6.27
CA TYR A 76 -17.36 9.94 -5.07
C TYR A 76 -16.80 10.56 -3.79
N PHE A 77 -15.78 11.40 -3.90
CA PHE A 77 -15.05 11.95 -2.78
C PHE A 77 -15.18 13.46 -2.71
N ASP A 78 -15.43 13.95 -1.50
CA ASP A 78 -15.50 15.37 -1.19
C ASP A 78 -14.08 15.94 -0.96
N THR A 79 -13.14 15.09 -0.50
CA THR A 79 -11.77 15.50 -0.19
C THR A 79 -10.77 14.41 -0.57
N TYR A 80 -9.62 14.82 -1.07
CA TYR A 80 -8.46 13.96 -1.34
C TYR A 80 -7.31 14.34 -0.41
N PHE A 81 -6.90 13.41 0.46
CA PHE A 81 -5.71 13.52 1.30
C PHE A 81 -4.51 13.03 0.52
N THR A 82 -3.64 13.95 0.11
CA THR A 82 -2.51 13.64 -0.75
C THR A 82 -1.24 13.33 0.02
N GLN A 83 -0.41 12.45 -0.55
CA GLN A 83 0.77 11.89 0.10
C GLN A 83 1.99 12.81 0.05
N GLY A 84 1.92 13.93 -0.68
CA GLY A 84 3.01 14.89 -0.79
C GLY A 84 2.88 15.79 -2.02
N PRO A 85 3.83 16.72 -2.24
CA PRO A 85 3.70 17.82 -3.20
C PRO A 85 3.34 17.40 -4.62
N PHE A 86 3.95 16.32 -5.13
CA PHE A 86 3.66 15.80 -6.47
C PHE A 86 2.18 15.46 -6.67
N PHE A 87 1.59 14.73 -5.71
CA PHE A 87 0.17 14.38 -5.77
C PHE A 87 -0.71 15.58 -5.50
N THR A 88 -0.31 16.45 -4.58
CA THR A 88 -1.04 17.68 -4.24
C THR A 88 -1.17 18.58 -5.46
N GLU A 89 -0.10 18.80 -6.21
CA GLU A 89 -0.12 19.60 -7.44
C GLU A 89 -1.06 19.01 -8.48
N GLY A 90 -0.93 17.70 -8.75
CA GLY A 90 -1.76 17.00 -9.73
C GLY A 90 -3.25 17.04 -9.37
N PHE A 91 -3.60 16.70 -8.12
CA PHE A 91 -4.99 16.71 -7.67
C PHE A 91 -5.55 18.14 -7.56
N SER A 92 -4.74 19.15 -7.21
CA SER A 92 -5.15 20.54 -7.21
C SER A 92 -5.49 21.06 -8.62
N ALA A 93 -4.75 20.61 -9.63
CA ALA A 93 -5.10 20.93 -11.03
C ALA A 93 -6.46 20.31 -11.42
N LEU A 94 -6.72 19.08 -10.98
CA LEU A 94 -8.01 18.41 -11.19
C LEU A 94 -9.13 19.09 -10.40
N ALA A 95 -8.90 19.54 -9.17
CA ALA A 95 -9.88 20.28 -8.37
C ALA A 95 -10.27 21.60 -9.02
N LYS A 96 -9.32 22.33 -9.58
CA LYS A 96 -9.62 23.55 -10.38
C LYS A 96 -10.51 23.26 -11.58
N LYS A 97 -10.35 22.11 -12.21
CA LYS A 97 -11.14 21.68 -13.37
C LYS A 97 -12.55 21.25 -12.99
N TYR A 98 -12.69 20.42 -11.97
CA TYR A 98 -13.97 19.78 -11.60
C TYR A 98 -14.78 20.61 -10.61
N LYS A 99 -14.14 21.34 -9.69
CA LYS A 99 -14.73 22.26 -8.71
C LYS A 99 -15.75 21.62 -7.75
N ASP A 100 -15.59 20.31 -7.48
CA ASP A 100 -16.50 19.52 -6.67
C ASP A 100 -15.82 18.74 -5.54
N PHE A 101 -14.52 18.97 -5.31
CA PHE A 101 -13.77 18.40 -4.20
C PHE A 101 -12.61 19.30 -3.75
N GLU A 102 -12.14 19.04 -2.55
CA GLU A 102 -10.98 19.68 -1.96
C GLU A 102 -9.75 18.80 -1.95
N VAL A 103 -8.56 19.41 -1.85
CA VAL A 103 -7.27 18.71 -1.76
C VAL A 103 -6.53 19.20 -0.53
N VAL A 104 -6.12 18.26 0.32
CA VAL A 104 -5.35 18.53 1.53
C VAL A 104 -4.09 17.67 1.53
N GLU A 105 -2.93 18.30 1.59
CA GLU A 105 -1.67 17.58 1.77
C GLU A 105 -1.52 17.12 3.22
N THR A 106 -1.56 15.82 3.44
CA THR A 106 -1.45 15.22 4.78
C THR A 106 -0.17 14.41 4.96
N GLY A 107 0.58 14.22 3.87
CA GLY A 107 1.60 13.18 3.85
C GLY A 107 0.97 11.79 3.78
N TRP A 108 1.75 10.77 4.13
CA TRP A 108 1.26 9.40 4.09
C TRP A 108 1.47 8.69 5.45
N PRO A 109 0.47 8.69 6.33
CA PRO A 109 0.56 8.18 7.70
C PRO A 109 1.05 6.72 7.80
N ARG A 110 0.87 5.92 6.74
CA ARG A 110 1.43 4.56 6.66
C ARG A 110 2.95 4.53 6.79
N GLN A 111 3.64 5.60 6.39
CA GLN A 111 5.10 5.71 6.49
C GLN A 111 5.55 6.14 7.89
N ASP A 112 4.71 6.82 8.65
CA ASP A 112 5.06 7.34 9.98
C ASP A 112 5.51 6.22 10.91
N TRP A 113 4.79 5.09 10.88
CA TRP A 113 5.18 3.91 11.66
C TRP A 113 6.57 3.38 11.26
N ILE A 114 6.88 3.35 9.97
CA ILE A 114 8.17 2.90 9.45
C ILE A 114 9.27 3.81 9.98
N PHE A 115 9.12 5.13 9.83
CA PHE A 115 10.12 6.10 10.28
C PHE A 115 10.30 6.10 11.80
N GLN A 116 9.23 5.90 12.57
CA GLN A 116 9.29 5.78 14.03
C GLN A 116 9.97 4.50 14.50
N ASN A 117 10.02 3.46 13.68
CA ASN A 117 10.55 2.14 14.01
C ASN A 117 11.77 1.74 13.17
N LEU A 118 12.49 2.69 12.57
CA LEU A 118 13.68 2.40 11.75
C LEU A 118 14.73 1.57 12.48
N HIS A 119 14.93 1.82 13.79
CA HIS A 119 15.87 1.07 14.63
C HIS A 119 15.57 -0.44 14.62
N THR A 120 14.31 -0.85 14.66
CA THR A 120 13.90 -2.26 14.60
C THR A 120 14.33 -2.91 13.28
N PHE A 121 14.22 -2.17 12.18
CA PHE A 121 14.66 -2.65 10.87
C PHE A 121 16.19 -2.74 10.77
N ASP A 122 16.91 -1.81 11.37
CA ASP A 122 18.39 -1.83 11.41
C ASP A 122 18.91 -2.99 12.25
N GLU A 123 18.27 -3.31 13.38
CA GLU A 123 18.59 -4.48 14.19
C GLU A 123 18.36 -5.78 13.42
N GLU A 124 17.19 -5.93 12.76
CA GLU A 124 16.89 -7.11 11.97
C GLU A 124 17.81 -7.27 10.76
N LYS A 125 18.13 -6.18 10.06
CA LYS A 125 19.11 -6.16 8.99
C LYS A 125 20.48 -6.64 9.49
N SER A 126 20.93 -6.13 10.62
CA SER A 126 22.23 -6.49 11.22
C SER A 126 22.25 -7.98 11.61
N ARG A 127 21.15 -8.48 12.19
CA ARG A 127 20.98 -9.89 12.53
C ARG A 127 21.08 -10.79 11.29
N LEU A 128 20.38 -10.45 10.22
CA LEU A 128 20.40 -11.21 8.96
C LEU A 128 21.79 -11.22 8.33
N LEU A 129 22.44 -10.07 8.25
CA LEU A 129 23.78 -9.96 7.67
C LEU A 129 24.81 -10.78 8.46
N GLN A 130 24.76 -10.74 9.79
CA GLN A 130 25.62 -11.54 10.66
C GLN A 130 25.34 -13.05 10.50
N GLN A 131 24.08 -13.45 10.49
CA GLN A 131 23.67 -14.85 10.33
C GLN A 131 24.18 -15.46 9.03
N HIS A 132 24.15 -14.70 7.95
CA HIS A 132 24.56 -15.15 6.62
C HIS A 132 26.00 -14.76 6.26
N GLN A 133 26.75 -14.12 7.18
CA GLN A 133 28.14 -13.68 6.99
C GLN A 133 28.27 -12.81 5.72
N ARG A 134 27.37 -11.81 5.57
CA ARG A 134 27.32 -10.89 4.45
C ARG A 134 27.41 -9.44 4.94
N GLU A 135 27.93 -8.54 4.09
CA GLU A 135 28.05 -7.12 4.43
C GLU A 135 26.88 -6.28 3.96
N LYS A 136 26.20 -6.70 2.90
CA LYS A 136 25.16 -5.92 2.23
C LYS A 136 23.88 -6.72 2.07
N LEU A 137 22.75 -6.02 2.24
CA LEU A 137 21.42 -6.56 2.02
C LEU A 137 20.80 -5.90 0.79
N VAL A 138 20.34 -6.70 -0.16
CA VAL A 138 19.63 -6.25 -1.35
C VAL A 138 18.28 -6.93 -1.41
N LEU A 139 17.22 -6.14 -1.60
CA LEU A 139 15.86 -6.65 -1.82
C LEU A 139 15.52 -6.59 -3.32
N TYR A 140 15.20 -7.73 -3.90
CA TYR A 140 14.59 -7.81 -5.22
C TYR A 140 13.10 -8.11 -5.10
N ALA A 141 12.27 -7.13 -5.39
CA ALA A 141 10.81 -7.19 -5.28
C ALA A 141 10.13 -6.85 -6.61
N PRO A 142 10.16 -7.75 -7.60
CA PRO A 142 9.64 -7.49 -8.94
C PRO A 142 8.12 -7.38 -8.97
N THR A 143 7.59 -6.65 -9.94
CA THR A 143 6.16 -6.66 -10.25
C THR A 143 5.72 -8.02 -10.82
N PHE A 144 4.42 -8.33 -10.75
CA PHE A 144 3.85 -9.60 -11.22
C PHE A 144 3.42 -9.59 -12.69
N SER A 145 3.24 -8.41 -13.27
CA SER A 145 2.71 -8.27 -14.63
C SER A 145 3.68 -8.84 -15.66
N PRO A 146 3.27 -9.81 -16.52
CA PRO A 146 4.17 -10.46 -17.48
C PRO A 146 4.86 -9.51 -18.44
N SER A 147 4.20 -8.39 -18.79
CA SER A 147 4.76 -7.38 -19.70
C SER A 147 5.68 -6.36 -19.02
N LEU A 148 5.75 -6.35 -17.68
CA LEU A 148 6.47 -5.33 -16.91
C LEU A 148 7.50 -5.93 -15.95
N THR A 149 7.40 -7.23 -15.68
CA THR A 149 8.31 -7.89 -14.74
C THR A 149 9.68 -8.14 -15.34
N SER A 150 10.72 -7.99 -14.51
CA SER A 150 12.09 -8.34 -14.88
C SER A 150 12.46 -9.81 -14.58
N LEU A 151 11.55 -10.58 -13.95
CA LEU A 151 11.81 -11.96 -13.54
C LEU A 151 12.41 -12.85 -14.64
N PRO A 152 11.87 -12.92 -15.88
CA PRO A 152 12.42 -13.79 -16.91
C PRO A 152 13.83 -13.42 -17.40
N HIS A 153 14.31 -12.21 -17.05
CA HIS A 153 15.52 -11.65 -17.65
C HIS A 153 16.65 -11.38 -16.67
N LEU A 154 16.37 -11.34 -15.36
CA LEU A 154 17.33 -10.82 -14.40
C LEU A 154 18.09 -11.89 -13.62
N LYS A 155 17.67 -13.16 -13.66
CA LYS A 155 18.25 -14.27 -12.87
C LYS A 155 19.77 -14.35 -12.99
N ALA A 156 20.30 -14.38 -14.23
CA ALA A 156 21.75 -14.44 -14.46
C ALA A 156 22.49 -13.19 -13.95
N GLY A 157 21.85 -12.02 -13.95
CA GLY A 157 22.40 -10.79 -13.38
C GLY A 157 22.45 -10.82 -11.86
N LEU A 158 21.39 -11.35 -11.23
CA LEU A 158 21.32 -11.53 -9.77
C LEU A 158 22.32 -12.57 -9.30
N ASP A 159 22.49 -13.67 -10.02
CA ASP A 159 23.48 -14.70 -9.73
C ASP A 159 24.90 -14.13 -9.70
N ARG A 160 25.30 -13.39 -10.73
CA ARG A 160 26.59 -12.69 -10.76
C ARG A 160 26.72 -11.69 -9.60
N LEU A 161 25.66 -10.92 -9.31
CA LEU A 161 25.67 -9.96 -8.23
C LEU A 161 25.97 -10.60 -6.88
N VAL A 162 25.35 -11.75 -6.61
CA VAL A 162 25.55 -12.50 -5.34
C VAL A 162 26.94 -13.13 -5.28
N GLN A 163 27.45 -13.66 -6.41
CA GLN A 163 28.77 -14.29 -6.47
C GLN A 163 29.93 -13.29 -6.38
N GLU A 164 29.80 -12.13 -7.05
CA GLU A 164 30.88 -11.15 -7.15
C GLU A 164 30.92 -10.15 -5.97
N LYS A 165 29.85 -10.05 -5.22
CA LYS A 165 29.66 -9.06 -4.14
C LYS A 165 29.29 -9.78 -2.86
N ASP A 166 29.67 -9.18 -1.74
CA ASP A 166 29.28 -9.68 -0.42
C ASP A 166 27.85 -9.25 -0.08
N ILE A 167 26.90 -9.85 -0.78
CA ILE A 167 25.48 -9.49 -0.75
C ILE A 167 24.62 -10.66 -0.28
N LEU A 168 23.75 -10.38 0.69
CA LEU A 168 22.58 -11.19 0.98
C LEU A 168 21.41 -10.68 0.13
N LEU A 169 20.94 -11.50 -0.80
CA LEU A 169 19.82 -11.17 -1.67
C LEU A 169 18.51 -11.70 -1.06
N LEU A 170 17.57 -10.82 -0.79
CA LEU A 170 16.21 -11.18 -0.41
C LEU A 170 15.29 -11.12 -1.63
N LEU A 171 14.53 -12.18 -1.85
CA LEU A 171 13.53 -12.25 -2.91
C LEU A 171 12.12 -12.09 -2.32
N LYS A 172 11.37 -11.10 -2.79
CA LYS A 172 9.98 -10.90 -2.37
C LYS A 172 9.07 -10.82 -3.58
N PHE A 173 8.42 -11.92 -3.90
CA PHE A 173 7.45 -11.97 -4.99
C PHE A 173 6.13 -11.29 -4.61
N HIS A 174 5.46 -10.72 -5.63
CA HIS A 174 4.10 -10.27 -5.48
C HIS A 174 3.16 -11.49 -5.35
N PRO A 175 2.07 -11.45 -4.57
CA PRO A 175 1.14 -12.57 -4.43
C PRO A 175 0.54 -13.09 -5.74
N LEU A 176 0.45 -12.25 -6.77
CA LEU A 176 -0.04 -12.61 -8.12
C LEU A 176 1.07 -12.99 -9.10
N THR A 177 2.31 -13.15 -8.65
CA THR A 177 3.39 -13.63 -9.49
C THR A 177 3.09 -15.06 -9.95
N ARG A 178 3.38 -15.37 -11.21
CA ARG A 178 3.17 -16.72 -11.77
C ARG A 178 3.97 -17.73 -10.98
N GLN A 179 3.35 -18.87 -10.70
CA GLN A 179 3.94 -19.95 -9.90
C GLN A 179 5.25 -20.46 -10.51
N GLU A 180 5.29 -20.63 -11.83
CA GLU A 180 6.47 -21.09 -12.57
C GLU A 180 7.73 -20.25 -12.29
N TRP A 181 7.57 -18.92 -12.21
CA TRP A 181 8.69 -18.02 -11.89
C TRP A 181 9.10 -18.09 -10.41
N THR A 182 8.12 -18.21 -9.51
CA THR A 182 8.44 -18.33 -8.09
C THR A 182 9.15 -19.63 -7.78
N ASP A 183 8.79 -20.72 -8.46
CA ASP A 183 9.42 -22.02 -8.28
C ASP A 183 10.85 -22.02 -8.86
N GLU A 184 11.04 -21.48 -10.06
CA GLU A 184 12.36 -21.32 -10.66
C GLU A 184 13.35 -20.54 -9.76
N TYR A 185 12.89 -19.47 -9.12
CA TYR A 185 13.73 -18.69 -8.23
C TYR A 185 13.94 -19.33 -6.85
N ARG A 186 12.98 -20.13 -6.36
CA ARG A 186 13.15 -20.92 -5.13
C ARG A 186 14.14 -22.04 -5.30
N GLU A 187 14.15 -22.70 -6.45
CA GLU A 187 15.13 -23.74 -6.77
C GLU A 187 16.55 -23.18 -6.95
N TRP A 188 16.64 -21.92 -7.37
CA TRP A 188 17.93 -21.24 -7.53
C TRP A 188 18.51 -20.74 -6.21
N ALA A 189 17.70 -20.30 -5.23
CA ALA A 189 18.10 -19.65 -3.97
C ALA A 189 18.59 -20.67 -2.94
#